data_acfc389c6bdc36a1180a1a8379a5f767
#
_entry.id   acfc389c6bdc36a1180a1a8379a5f767
#
_cell.length_a   1.000
_cell.length_b   1.000
_cell.length_c   1.000
_cell.angle_alpha   90.00
_cell.angle_beta   90.00
_cell.angle_gamma   90.00
#
_symmetry.space_group_name_H-M   'P 1'
#
loop_
_entity.id
_entity.type
_entity.pdbx_description
1 polymer ?
#
loop_
_entity_poly.entity_id
_entity_poly.type
_entity_poly.pdbx_seq_one_letter_code
_entity_poly.pdbx_strand_id
1 'polypeptide(L)'
;MPTLGYACEDAGDSYAGYGLKEQIGSGQNCLWLGLPADGEAATSGNGTNVALLAESREQVDSFYSAALAAGASDEGAPGLRDVHPHFYAAYVRDPDGNKLVVVCHQAER
;
A
#
# COMPACT_ATOMS: atom_id res chain seq x y z
N MET A 1 -0.83 -3.31 7.03
CA MET A 1 0.23 -2.38 6.65
C MET A 1 0.93 -1.73 7.85
N PRO A 2 1.45 -2.52 8.76
CA PRO A 2 2.11 -1.95 9.94
C PRO A 2 3.40 -1.20 9.61
N THR A 3 4.05 -1.52 8.49
CA THR A 3 5.30 -0.84 8.10
C THR A 3 5.10 0.64 7.78
N LEU A 4 3.87 1.06 7.48
CA LEU A 4 3.52 2.45 7.18
C LEU A 4 2.68 3.10 8.29
N GLY A 5 2.51 2.43 9.43
CA GLY A 5 1.72 2.94 10.52
C GLY A 5 0.22 2.71 10.39
N TYR A 6 -0.20 1.97 9.38
CA TYR A 6 -1.60 1.58 9.23
C TYR A 6 -1.86 0.29 9.99
N ALA A 7 -3.03 0.19 10.58
CA ALA A 7 -3.47 -1.02 11.26
C ALA A 7 -4.87 -1.38 10.79
N CYS A 8 -5.17 -2.68 10.80
CA CYS A 8 -6.51 -3.15 10.50
C CYS A 8 -7.39 -2.86 11.72
N GLU A 9 -8.37 -1.96 11.53
CA GLU A 9 -9.30 -1.60 12.61
C GLU A 9 -10.59 -2.40 12.51
N ASP A 10 -11.04 -2.69 11.28
CA ASP A 10 -12.31 -3.33 11.04
C ASP A 10 -12.16 -4.39 9.97
N ALA A 11 -12.62 -5.59 10.24
CA ALA A 11 -12.54 -6.69 9.28
C ALA A 11 -13.72 -7.62 9.44
N GLY A 12 -14.21 -8.12 8.31
CA GLY A 12 -15.25 -9.13 8.24
C GLY A 12 -14.87 -10.20 7.22
N ASP A 13 -15.81 -11.03 6.84
CA ASP A 13 -15.55 -12.10 5.86
C ASP A 13 -15.27 -11.57 4.45
N SER A 14 -15.74 -10.36 4.14
CA SER A 14 -15.68 -9.81 2.80
C SER A 14 -15.02 -8.44 2.72
N TYR A 15 -14.49 -7.92 3.84
CA TYR A 15 -13.88 -6.60 3.84
C TYR A 15 -12.84 -6.45 4.95
N ALA A 16 -11.95 -5.48 4.78
CA ALA A 16 -11.01 -5.05 5.80
C ALA A 16 -10.75 -3.56 5.63
N GLY A 17 -10.78 -2.82 6.73
CA GLY A 17 -10.50 -1.39 6.74
C GLY A 17 -9.22 -1.10 7.50
N TYR A 18 -8.40 -0.20 6.94
CA TYR A 18 -7.11 0.18 7.51
C TYR A 18 -7.05 1.68 7.74
N GLY A 19 -6.52 2.07 8.88
CA GLY A 19 -6.30 3.47 9.21
C GLY A 19 -4.99 3.67 9.93
N LEU A 20 -4.57 4.91 10.09
CA LEU A 20 -3.39 5.23 10.89
C LEU A 20 -3.67 4.85 12.35
N LYS A 21 -2.62 4.46 13.07
CA LYS A 21 -2.77 3.99 14.45
C LYS A 21 -3.43 5.04 15.35
N GLU A 22 -3.16 6.32 15.11
CA GLU A 22 -3.75 7.43 15.86
C GLU A 22 -5.25 7.55 15.65
N GLN A 23 -5.80 6.93 14.62
CA GLN A 23 -7.22 6.97 14.27
C GLN A 23 -7.99 5.74 14.71
N ILE A 24 -7.30 4.77 15.32
CA ILE A 24 -7.96 3.54 15.76
C ILE A 24 -9.02 3.87 16.82
N GLY A 25 -10.22 3.32 16.63
CA GLY A 25 -11.36 3.61 17.47
C GLY A 25 -12.24 4.74 16.98
N SER A 26 -11.77 5.54 16.01
CA SER A 26 -12.54 6.64 15.46
C SER A 26 -13.51 6.21 14.35
N GLY A 27 -13.30 5.04 13.76
CA GLY A 27 -14.04 4.58 12.59
C GLY A 27 -13.58 5.23 11.28
N GLN A 28 -12.54 6.03 11.33
CA GLN A 28 -12.04 6.79 10.16
C GLN A 28 -10.89 6.04 9.49
N ASN A 29 -11.23 5.00 8.74
CA ASN A 29 -10.24 4.25 7.98
C ASN A 29 -10.07 4.89 6.60
N CYS A 30 -8.83 4.98 6.14
CA CYS A 30 -8.53 5.62 4.85
C CYS A 30 -8.35 4.62 3.71
N LEU A 31 -8.20 3.34 4.00
CA LEU A 31 -8.07 2.30 2.99
C LEU A 31 -8.96 1.13 3.32
N TRP A 32 -9.85 0.78 2.40
CA TRP A 32 -10.74 -0.35 2.56
C TRP A 32 -10.47 -1.37 1.45
N LEU A 33 -10.44 -2.63 1.82
CA LEU A 33 -10.36 -3.75 0.89
C LEU A 33 -11.64 -4.56 1.05
N GLY A 34 -12.24 -4.92 -0.06
CA GLY A 34 -13.49 -5.66 0.00
C GLY A 34 -13.76 -6.41 -1.29
N LEU A 35 -14.75 -7.28 -1.23
CA LEU A 35 -15.24 -7.95 -2.43
C LEU A 35 -15.96 -6.94 -3.32
N PRO A 36 -15.94 -7.13 -4.65
CA PRO A 36 -16.64 -6.20 -5.54
C PRO A 36 -18.13 -6.09 -5.23
N ALA A 37 -18.65 -4.86 -5.34
CA ALA A 37 -20.03 -4.57 -5.01
C ALA A 37 -21.03 -5.28 -5.95
N ASP A 38 -20.59 -5.63 -7.15
CA ASP A 38 -21.45 -6.29 -8.14
C ASP A 38 -21.55 -7.81 -7.97
N GLY A 39 -20.86 -8.37 -6.99
CA GLY A 39 -20.85 -9.81 -6.72
C GLY A 39 -20.03 -10.65 -7.68
N GLU A 40 -19.38 -10.02 -8.64
CA GLU A 40 -18.52 -10.74 -9.59
C GLU A 40 -17.12 -10.92 -9.02
N ALA A 41 -16.30 -11.73 -9.69
CA ALA A 41 -14.91 -11.89 -9.30
C ALA A 41 -14.13 -10.59 -9.46
N ALA A 42 -13.19 -10.32 -8.54
CA ALA A 42 -12.38 -9.13 -8.61
C ALA A 42 -11.45 -9.16 -9.83
N THR A 43 -11.31 -8.01 -10.48
CA THR A 43 -10.36 -7.82 -11.57
C THR A 43 -9.52 -6.60 -11.28
N SER A 44 -8.29 -6.57 -11.82
CA SER A 44 -7.43 -5.41 -11.68
C SER A 44 -7.61 -4.47 -12.87
N GLY A 45 -7.47 -3.15 -12.62
CA GLY A 45 -7.37 -2.17 -13.69
C GLY A 45 -5.91 -1.96 -14.04
N ASN A 46 -5.51 -2.18 -15.29
CA ASN A 46 -4.10 -2.10 -15.66
C ASN A 46 -3.53 -0.67 -15.60
N GLY A 47 -4.39 0.34 -15.54
CA GLY A 47 -3.98 1.72 -15.36
C GLY A 47 -4.16 2.24 -13.95
N THR A 48 -4.64 1.42 -13.03
CA THR A 48 -4.89 1.83 -11.65
C THR A 48 -3.62 1.69 -10.82
N ASN A 49 -3.39 2.66 -9.94
CA ASN A 49 -2.27 2.64 -9.04
C ASN A 49 -2.67 3.36 -7.75
N VAL A 50 -2.54 2.69 -6.61
CA VAL A 50 -2.82 3.30 -5.31
C VAL A 50 -1.49 3.68 -4.67
N ALA A 51 -1.32 4.96 -4.36
CA ALA A 51 -0.09 5.47 -3.78
C ALA A 51 -0.24 5.63 -2.27
N LEU A 52 0.72 5.09 -1.54
CA LEU A 52 0.79 5.17 -0.09
C LEU A 52 2.02 5.95 0.32
N LEU A 53 1.86 6.88 1.24
CA LEU A 53 2.94 7.74 1.70
C LEU A 53 3.76 7.05 2.78
N ALA A 54 5.07 7.07 2.62
CA ALA A 54 6.03 6.64 3.64
C ALA A 54 6.76 7.86 4.20
N GLU A 55 7.11 7.80 5.47
CA GLU A 55 7.82 8.90 6.14
C GLU A 55 9.33 8.84 5.94
N SER A 56 9.86 7.69 5.54
CA SER A 56 11.28 7.49 5.34
C SER A 56 11.53 6.49 4.24
N ARG A 57 12.74 6.51 3.67
CA ARG A 57 13.15 5.52 2.67
C ARG A 57 13.20 4.12 3.29
N GLU A 58 13.55 4.03 4.57
CA GLU A 58 13.54 2.76 5.28
C GLU A 58 12.15 2.14 5.32
N GLN A 59 11.10 2.96 5.50
CA GLN A 59 9.73 2.47 5.45
C GLN A 59 9.37 1.94 4.06
N VAL A 60 9.86 2.58 3.01
CA VAL A 60 9.66 2.08 1.63
C VAL A 60 10.28 0.70 1.48
N ASP A 61 11.53 0.55 1.92
CA ASP A 61 12.23 -0.73 1.83
C ASP A 61 11.50 -1.81 2.64
N SER A 62 11.06 -1.48 3.85
CA SER A 62 10.35 -2.41 4.73
C SER A 62 9.01 -2.83 4.14
N PHE A 63 8.26 -1.88 3.57
CA PHE A 63 6.99 -2.18 2.92
C PHE A 63 7.18 -3.14 1.75
N TYR A 64 8.17 -2.88 0.90
CA TYR A 64 8.44 -3.71 -0.26
C TYR A 64 8.76 -5.16 0.17
N SER A 65 9.65 -5.31 1.14
CA SER A 65 10.04 -6.64 1.62
C SER A 65 8.86 -7.39 2.26
N ALA A 66 8.07 -6.68 3.07
CA ALA A 66 6.90 -7.28 3.72
C ALA A 66 5.84 -7.66 2.70
N ALA A 67 5.63 -6.85 1.67
CA ALA A 67 4.65 -7.13 0.63
C ALA A 67 5.04 -8.39 -0.16
N LEU A 68 6.30 -8.52 -0.56
CA LEU A 68 6.76 -9.71 -1.26
C LEU A 68 6.62 -10.97 -0.39
N ALA A 69 6.95 -10.85 0.90
CA ALA A 69 6.79 -11.97 1.84
C ALA A 69 5.32 -12.37 2.01
N ALA A 70 4.40 -11.42 1.84
CA ALA A 70 2.96 -11.67 1.96
C ALA A 70 2.30 -12.13 0.66
N GLY A 71 3.05 -12.28 -0.42
CA GLY A 71 2.53 -12.82 -1.68
C GLY A 71 2.40 -11.82 -2.82
N ALA A 72 2.81 -10.58 -2.62
CA ALA A 72 2.82 -9.59 -3.71
C ALA A 72 3.95 -9.88 -4.70
N SER A 73 3.79 -9.39 -5.92
CA SER A 73 4.82 -9.51 -6.94
C SER A 73 5.54 -8.17 -7.15
N ASP A 74 6.80 -8.27 -7.58
CA ASP A 74 7.64 -7.10 -7.84
C ASP A 74 7.17 -6.37 -9.10
N GLU A 75 7.04 -5.04 -8.99
CA GLU A 75 6.79 -4.14 -10.12
C GLU A 75 7.78 -2.97 -10.14
N GLY A 76 8.78 -3.00 -9.29
CA GLY A 76 9.83 -2.00 -9.21
C GLY A 76 10.44 -1.95 -7.82
N ALA A 77 11.66 -2.48 -7.67
CA ALA A 77 12.36 -2.49 -6.38
C ALA A 77 12.58 -1.06 -5.86
N PRO A 78 12.77 -0.89 -4.54
CA PRO A 78 12.99 0.44 -3.96
C PRO A 78 14.12 1.20 -4.66
N GLY A 79 13.88 2.46 -4.96
CA GLY A 79 14.86 3.33 -5.59
C GLY A 79 14.29 4.68 -5.94
N LEU A 80 15.17 5.59 -6.31
CA LEU A 80 14.76 6.90 -6.79
C LEU A 80 14.12 6.79 -8.17
N ARG A 81 13.10 7.61 -8.40
CA ARG A 81 12.41 7.69 -9.68
C ARG A 81 12.51 9.11 -10.23
N ASP A 82 12.47 9.20 -11.54
CA ASP A 82 12.63 10.48 -12.23
C ASP A 82 11.28 11.21 -12.39
N VAL A 83 10.58 11.35 -11.25
CA VAL A 83 9.32 12.08 -11.18
C VAL A 83 9.57 13.49 -10.63
N HIS A 84 10.24 13.57 -9.52
CA HIS A 84 10.73 14.82 -8.93
C HIS A 84 11.87 14.49 -7.94
N PRO A 85 12.62 15.49 -7.46
CA PRO A 85 13.70 15.25 -6.52
C PRO A 85 13.21 14.49 -5.28
N HIS A 86 13.99 13.52 -4.83
CA HIS A 86 13.72 12.71 -3.63
C HIS A 86 12.50 11.79 -3.74
N PHE A 87 12.01 11.51 -4.94
CA PHE A 87 10.92 10.55 -5.15
C PHE A 87 11.49 9.13 -5.04
N TYR A 88 11.53 8.61 -3.82
CA TYR A 88 12.02 7.26 -3.53
C TYR A 88 10.82 6.33 -3.36
N ALA A 89 10.70 5.35 -4.24
CA ALA A 89 9.48 4.55 -4.31
C ALA A 89 9.78 3.10 -4.64
N ALA A 90 8.82 2.24 -4.26
CA ALA A 90 8.78 0.85 -4.68
C ALA A 90 7.38 0.53 -5.17
N TYR A 91 7.28 -0.37 -6.13
CA TYR A 91 6.02 -0.75 -6.76
C TYR A 91 5.83 -2.25 -6.61
N VAL A 92 4.62 -2.65 -6.24
CA VAL A 92 4.24 -4.06 -6.15
C VAL A 92 2.84 -4.25 -6.73
N ARG A 93 2.50 -5.50 -7.06
CA ARG A 93 1.12 -5.88 -7.34
C ARG A 93 0.66 -6.84 -6.27
N ASP A 94 -0.58 -6.65 -5.80
CA ASP A 94 -1.15 -7.59 -4.85
C ASP A 94 -1.53 -8.90 -5.56
N PRO A 95 -1.97 -9.94 -4.81
CA PRO A 95 -2.32 -11.21 -5.43
C PRO A 95 -3.44 -11.11 -6.47
N ASP A 96 -4.27 -10.08 -6.42
CA ASP A 96 -5.33 -9.85 -7.41
C ASP A 96 -4.87 -9.00 -8.58
N GLY A 97 -3.61 -8.57 -8.60
CA GLY A 97 -3.03 -7.81 -9.69
C GLY A 97 -3.14 -6.31 -9.56
N ASN A 98 -3.64 -5.79 -8.43
CA ASN A 98 -3.73 -4.35 -8.21
C ASN A 98 -2.35 -3.77 -7.92
N LYS A 99 -2.03 -2.65 -8.58
CA LYS A 99 -0.73 -2.03 -8.43
C LYS A 99 -0.74 -1.04 -7.26
N LEU A 100 0.26 -1.16 -6.41
CA LEU A 100 0.48 -0.28 -5.28
C LEU A 100 1.85 0.34 -5.39
N VAL A 101 1.95 1.61 -5.06
CA VAL A 101 3.24 2.28 -4.90
C VAL A 101 3.35 2.83 -3.49
N VAL A 102 4.51 2.62 -2.88
CA VAL A 102 4.85 3.27 -1.62
C VAL A 102 5.94 4.29 -1.92
N VAL A 103 5.77 5.51 -1.46
CA VAL A 103 6.65 6.62 -1.84
C VAL A 103 7.04 7.46 -0.64
N CYS A 104 8.33 7.81 -0.58
CA CYS A 104 8.87 8.80 0.34
C CYS A 104 9.38 9.97 -0.47
N HIS A 105 8.97 11.18 -0.11
CA HIS A 105 9.36 12.40 -0.80
C HIS A 105 10.51 13.14 -0.09
N GLN A 106 11.06 12.56 0.96
CA GLN A 106 12.09 13.20 1.75
C GLN A 106 13.48 12.80 1.31
N ALA A 107 14.43 13.71 1.48
CA ALA A 107 15.82 13.42 1.22
C ALA A 107 16.33 12.32 2.15
N GLU A 108 17.30 11.57 1.69
CA GLU A 108 17.98 10.56 2.50
C GLU A 108 18.66 11.19 3.70
N ARG A 109 18.66 10.50 4.82
CA ARG A 109 19.33 10.96 6.03
C ARG A 109 20.50 10.08 6.37
#